data_2ce9c7e2bfae238c767a302955408cc9
#
_entry.id   2ce9c7e2bfae238c767a302955408cc9
#
_cell.length_a   1.000
_cell.length_b   1.000
_cell.length_c   1.000
_cell.angle_alpha   90.00
_cell.angle_beta   90.00
_cell.angle_gamma   90.00
#
_symmetry.space_group_name_H-M   'P 1'
#
loop_
_entity.id
_entity.type
_entity.pdbx_description
1 polymer ?
#
loop_
_entity_poly.entity_id
_entity_poly.type
_entity_poly.pdbx_seq_one_letter_code
_entity_poly.pdbx_strand_id
1 'polypeptide(L)'
;MKKSLFAGATLTALFSGHALANEPLTLVLDWYINPDHAPIMVAEQIGAFKAQGLDVRIIPPSDPALPPRMVAARQADLAITYQPQVHFFADEGLPLVRVGTLINSPLNTVIALDKQIKTPADLQGKKVGYSVSGIEQATLATMAQHAGIDPASIKLVNVNFQLTSALLAGQVDAVIGGYRNIEAQELKLQGKTPVVMNVEDYGVPAYDELVIVAHRDAIHEAKIRKFLTALQA
;
A
#
# COMPACT_ATOMS: atom_id res chain seq x y z
N MET A 1 62.64 34.94 50.45
CA MET A 1 62.44 33.99 49.38
C MET A 1 60.97 33.62 49.32
N LYS A 2 60.24 34.21 48.34
CA LYS A 2 58.79 33.95 48.14
C LYS A 2 58.66 32.99 46.98
N LYS A 3 58.09 31.79 47.20
CA LYS A 3 57.74 30.81 46.14
C LYS A 3 56.33 31.03 45.71
N SER A 4 56.13 31.46 44.45
CA SER A 4 54.84 31.56 43.80
C SER A 4 54.45 30.21 43.23
N LEU A 5 53.31 29.60 43.66
CA LEU A 5 52.68 28.47 43.04
C LEU A 5 51.75 28.98 41.93
N PHE A 6 52.05 28.59 40.70
CA PHE A 6 51.10 28.74 39.55
C PHE A 6 50.21 27.51 39.55
N ALA A 7 48.91 27.71 39.84
CA ALA A 7 47.88 26.70 39.65
C ALA A 7 47.37 26.80 38.23
N GLY A 8 47.70 25.82 37.37
CA GLY A 8 47.17 25.70 36.03
C GLY A 8 45.74 25.08 36.09
N ALA A 9 44.75 25.84 35.76
CA ALA A 9 43.36 25.37 35.60
C ALA A 9 43.21 24.74 34.21
N THR A 10 43.11 23.41 34.13
CA THR A 10 42.82 22.68 32.91
C THR A 10 41.31 22.75 32.67
N LEU A 11 40.91 23.51 31.66
CA LEU A 11 39.50 23.66 31.24
C LEU A 11 39.14 22.43 30.38
N THR A 12 38.49 21.43 30.98
CA THR A 12 37.98 20.26 30.26
C THR A 12 36.65 20.66 29.57
N ALA A 13 36.70 20.91 28.26
CA ALA A 13 35.51 21.15 27.47
C ALA A 13 34.72 19.84 27.32
N LEU A 14 33.66 19.68 28.08
CA LEU A 14 32.67 18.62 27.87
C LEU A 14 31.91 18.89 26.58
N PHE A 15 32.30 18.23 25.49
CA PHE A 15 31.47 18.11 24.30
C PHE A 15 30.28 17.23 24.65
N SER A 16 29.20 17.83 25.10
CA SER A 16 27.90 17.16 25.18
C SER A 16 27.42 16.89 23.73
N GLY A 17 27.77 15.70 23.24
CA GLY A 17 27.19 15.18 21.99
C GLY A 17 25.68 15.05 22.20
N HIS A 18 24.92 16.00 21.70
CA HIS A 18 23.48 15.86 21.60
C HIS A 18 23.25 14.73 20.60
N ALA A 19 22.89 13.56 21.08
CA ALA A 19 22.28 12.54 20.23
C ALA A 19 21.02 13.18 19.64
N LEU A 20 21.07 13.55 18.37
CA LEU A 20 19.89 14.02 17.65
C LEU A 20 18.87 12.87 17.68
N ALA A 21 17.73 13.11 18.32
CA ALA A 21 16.63 12.17 18.29
C ALA A 21 16.22 11.94 16.82
N ASN A 22 15.94 10.68 16.46
CA ASN A 22 15.49 10.36 15.13
C ASN A 22 14.20 11.14 14.80
N GLU A 23 14.10 11.59 13.57
CA GLU A 23 12.95 12.34 13.06
C GLU A 23 11.76 11.39 12.89
N PRO A 24 10.60 11.64 13.52
CA PRO A 24 9.45 10.76 13.40
C PRO A 24 8.84 10.80 12.00
N LEU A 25 8.45 9.64 11.49
CA LEU A 25 7.74 9.48 10.24
C LEU A 25 6.68 8.39 10.37
N THR A 26 5.44 8.69 10.00
CA THR A 26 4.35 7.72 9.99
C THR A 26 4.05 7.27 8.58
N LEU A 27 4.18 5.95 8.33
CA LEU A 27 3.78 5.28 7.11
C LEU A 27 2.53 4.44 7.37
N VAL A 28 1.46 4.66 6.61
CA VAL A 28 0.26 3.81 6.63
C VAL A 28 0.33 2.87 5.42
N LEU A 29 0.16 1.56 5.66
CA LEU A 29 0.11 0.55 4.61
C LEU A 29 -1.28 0.56 3.94
N ASP A 30 -1.38 -0.03 2.75
CA ASP A 30 -2.64 -0.22 2.01
C ASP A 30 -3.46 -1.39 2.57
N TRP A 31 -2.80 -2.37 3.16
CA TRP A 31 -3.37 -3.64 3.64
C TRP A 31 -2.70 -4.11 4.92
N TYR A 32 -3.11 -5.28 5.43
CA TYR A 32 -2.33 -6.01 6.43
C TYR A 32 -0.92 -6.27 5.92
N ILE A 33 0.05 -6.39 6.84
CA ILE A 33 1.43 -6.75 6.48
C ILE A 33 1.41 -8.07 5.71
N ASN A 34 1.97 -8.06 4.53
CA ASN A 34 2.03 -9.17 3.59
C ASN A 34 3.37 -9.17 2.83
N PRO A 35 3.69 -10.17 2.00
CA PRO A 35 4.94 -10.26 1.27
C PRO A 35 5.27 -9.06 0.39
N ASP A 36 4.29 -8.33 -0.12
CA ASP A 36 4.52 -7.17 -0.99
C ASP A 36 5.09 -5.97 -0.22
N HIS A 37 4.96 -5.96 1.11
CA HIS A 37 5.60 -4.99 2.00
C HIS A 37 7.04 -5.38 2.39
N ALA A 38 7.59 -6.49 1.87
CA ALA A 38 8.91 -6.98 2.27
C ALA A 38 10.02 -5.92 2.19
N PRO A 39 10.13 -5.05 1.17
CA PRO A 39 11.16 -4.02 1.13
C PRO A 39 11.11 -3.07 2.34
N ILE A 40 9.91 -2.70 2.79
CA ILE A 40 9.68 -1.83 3.94
C ILE A 40 10.09 -2.54 5.23
N MET A 41 9.65 -3.79 5.39
CA MET A 41 9.92 -4.58 6.60
C MET A 41 11.40 -4.94 6.73
N VAL A 42 12.06 -5.22 5.60
CA VAL A 42 13.51 -5.46 5.56
C VAL A 42 14.27 -4.19 5.95
N ALA A 43 13.94 -3.04 5.35
CA ALA A 43 14.58 -1.76 5.68
C ALA A 43 14.46 -1.42 7.18
N GLU A 44 13.30 -1.69 7.79
CA GLU A 44 13.10 -1.54 9.24
C GLU A 44 14.00 -2.51 10.03
N GLN A 45 13.98 -3.79 9.66
CA GLN A 45 14.71 -4.85 10.38
C GLN A 45 16.22 -4.66 10.34
N ILE A 46 16.79 -4.24 9.20
CA ILE A 46 18.23 -3.98 9.08
C ILE A 46 18.64 -2.61 9.64
N GLY A 47 17.69 -1.81 10.12
CA GLY A 47 17.94 -0.49 10.68
C GLY A 47 18.22 0.60 9.65
N ALA A 48 17.86 0.41 8.37
CA ALA A 48 18.12 1.38 7.31
C ALA A 48 17.43 2.73 7.57
N PHE A 49 16.21 2.74 8.13
CA PHE A 49 15.53 3.98 8.51
C PHE A 49 16.30 4.72 9.63
N LYS A 50 16.74 3.99 10.67
CA LYS A 50 17.51 4.57 11.77
C LYS A 50 18.86 5.11 11.29
N ALA A 51 19.51 4.43 10.33
CA ALA A 51 20.74 4.90 9.71
C ALA A 51 20.56 6.23 8.96
N GLN A 52 19.35 6.51 8.48
CA GLN A 52 18.96 7.81 7.90
C GLN A 52 18.46 8.83 8.93
N GLY A 53 18.51 8.48 10.23
CA GLY A 53 18.02 9.34 11.31
C GLY A 53 16.49 9.44 11.37
N LEU A 54 15.77 8.40 10.93
CA LEU A 54 14.32 8.32 10.99
C LEU A 54 13.86 7.34 12.08
N ASP A 55 12.76 7.70 12.74
CA ASP A 55 11.95 6.80 13.58
C ASP A 55 10.62 6.55 12.84
N VAL A 56 10.58 5.42 12.08
CA VAL A 56 9.46 5.12 11.20
C VAL A 56 8.42 4.28 11.95
N ARG A 57 7.19 4.80 12.03
CA ARG A 57 6.04 4.07 12.54
C ARG A 57 5.25 3.51 11.37
N ILE A 58 5.25 2.19 11.21
CA ILE A 58 4.51 1.46 10.17
C ILE A 58 3.17 1.02 10.74
N ILE A 59 2.06 1.43 10.11
CA ILE A 59 0.69 1.20 10.60
C ILE A 59 -0.14 0.50 9.52
N PRO A 60 -0.64 -0.72 9.75
CA PRO A 60 -1.69 -1.32 8.93
C PRO A 60 -2.98 -0.49 9.04
N PRO A 61 -3.76 -0.33 7.96
CA PRO A 61 -4.97 0.45 7.98
C PRO A 61 -6.12 -0.26 8.71
N SER A 62 -7.05 0.52 9.25
CA SER A 62 -8.32 0.00 9.79
C SER A 62 -9.41 -0.18 8.72
N ASP A 63 -9.24 0.46 7.58
CA ASP A 63 -10.09 0.37 6.38
C ASP A 63 -9.18 0.54 5.15
N PRO A 64 -9.29 -0.32 4.12
CA PRO A 64 -8.39 -0.30 2.97
C PRO A 64 -8.51 0.95 2.09
N ALA A 65 -9.57 1.75 2.24
CA ALA A 65 -9.76 3.01 1.50
C ALA A 65 -9.19 4.25 2.23
N LEU A 66 -8.74 4.11 3.50
CA LEU A 66 -8.33 5.25 4.32
C LEU A 66 -6.91 5.78 4.08
N PRO A 67 -5.87 4.98 3.76
CA PRO A 67 -4.48 5.42 3.81
C PRO A 67 -4.19 6.71 3.04
N PRO A 68 -4.58 6.88 1.76
CA PRO A 68 -4.35 8.14 1.05
C PRO A 68 -5.08 9.34 1.68
N ARG A 69 -6.27 9.12 2.22
CA ARG A 69 -7.05 10.19 2.88
C ARG A 69 -6.38 10.67 4.18
N MET A 70 -5.72 9.77 4.91
CA MET A 70 -4.94 10.14 6.09
C MET A 70 -3.75 11.05 5.73
N VAL A 71 -3.07 10.76 4.62
CA VAL A 71 -1.98 11.63 4.12
C VAL A 71 -2.54 12.97 3.64
N ALA A 72 -3.64 12.97 2.90
CA ALA A 72 -4.31 14.22 2.47
C ALA A 72 -4.73 15.10 3.65
N ALA A 73 -5.15 14.48 4.76
CA ALA A 73 -5.53 15.16 6.01
C ALA A 73 -4.33 15.44 6.94
N ARG A 74 -3.08 15.13 6.54
CA ARG A 74 -1.85 15.27 7.34
C ARG A 74 -1.87 14.48 8.66
N GLN A 75 -2.61 13.38 8.71
CA GLN A 75 -2.63 12.42 9.82
C GLN A 75 -1.54 11.35 9.71
N ALA A 76 -0.94 11.23 8.54
CA ALA A 76 0.24 10.42 8.25
C ALA A 76 1.15 11.17 7.27
N ASP A 77 2.44 10.83 7.28
CA ASP A 77 3.43 11.43 6.39
C ASP A 77 3.41 10.77 5.01
N LEU A 78 3.31 9.45 5.00
CA LEU A 78 3.30 8.62 3.81
C LEU A 78 2.19 7.58 3.89
N ALA A 79 1.71 7.16 2.73
CA ALA A 79 0.86 5.98 2.59
C ALA A 79 1.28 5.12 1.40
N ILE A 80 1.06 3.81 1.52
CA ILE A 80 1.02 2.92 0.37
C ILE A 80 -0.40 2.98 -0.21
N THR A 81 -0.49 3.01 -1.52
CA THR A 81 -1.75 3.03 -2.27
C THR A 81 -1.52 2.55 -3.70
N TYR A 82 -2.55 2.59 -4.52
CA TYR A 82 -2.56 2.09 -5.90
C TYR A 82 -2.47 3.26 -6.88
N GLN A 83 -1.68 3.15 -7.96
CA GLN A 83 -1.56 4.23 -8.94
C GLN A 83 -2.92 4.71 -9.47
N PRO A 84 -3.88 3.84 -9.85
CA PRO A 84 -5.19 4.30 -10.31
C PRO A 84 -5.95 5.09 -9.24
N GLN A 85 -5.80 4.73 -7.96
CA GLN A 85 -6.41 5.46 -6.85
C GLN A 85 -5.81 6.87 -6.69
N VAL A 86 -4.51 7.04 -6.97
CA VAL A 86 -3.89 8.38 -6.97
C VAL A 86 -4.52 9.28 -8.03
N HIS A 87 -4.78 8.74 -9.24
CA HIS A 87 -5.46 9.50 -10.30
C HIS A 87 -6.89 9.87 -9.90
N PHE A 88 -7.63 8.92 -9.34
CA PHE A 88 -8.99 9.16 -8.85
C PHE A 88 -9.03 10.28 -7.79
N PHE A 89 -8.13 10.25 -6.82
CA PHE A 89 -8.04 11.30 -5.79
C PHE A 89 -7.52 12.63 -6.32
N ALA A 90 -6.67 12.62 -7.36
CA ALA A 90 -6.24 13.86 -8.01
C ALA A 90 -7.44 14.56 -8.69
N ASP A 91 -8.33 13.81 -9.33
CA ASP A 91 -9.57 14.33 -9.93
C ASP A 91 -10.53 14.87 -8.86
N GLU A 92 -10.55 14.26 -7.67
CA GLU A 92 -11.30 14.77 -6.50
C GLU A 92 -10.62 16.00 -5.84
N GLY A 93 -9.43 16.41 -6.31
CA GLY A 93 -8.69 17.57 -5.79
C GLY A 93 -7.91 17.29 -4.51
N LEU A 94 -7.72 16.03 -4.10
CA LEU A 94 -6.91 15.71 -2.92
C LEU A 94 -5.44 16.08 -3.18
N PRO A 95 -4.75 16.68 -2.18
CA PRO A 95 -3.39 17.15 -2.31
C PRO A 95 -2.35 16.02 -2.17
N LEU A 96 -2.49 14.98 -2.99
CA LEU A 96 -1.61 13.82 -2.99
C LEU A 96 -0.63 13.85 -4.16
N VAL A 97 0.59 13.40 -3.91
CA VAL A 97 1.63 13.24 -4.92
C VAL A 97 2.34 11.91 -4.71
N ARG A 98 2.52 11.16 -5.79
CA ARG A 98 3.37 9.96 -5.78
C ARG A 98 4.83 10.37 -5.61
N VAL A 99 5.51 9.77 -4.63
CA VAL A 99 6.92 10.01 -4.33
C VAL A 99 7.80 8.78 -4.55
N GLY A 100 7.20 7.58 -4.69
CA GLY A 100 7.92 6.35 -4.96
C GLY A 100 7.03 5.25 -5.52
N THR A 101 7.66 4.17 -5.97
CA THR A 101 7.00 2.92 -6.40
C THR A 101 7.56 1.76 -5.60
N LEU A 102 6.69 0.94 -5.07
CA LEU A 102 7.06 -0.30 -4.39
C LEU A 102 6.91 -1.50 -5.35
N ILE A 103 5.80 -1.55 -6.12
CA ILE A 103 5.53 -2.60 -7.12
C ILE A 103 5.07 -1.95 -8.42
N ASN A 104 5.79 -2.21 -9.50
CA ASN A 104 5.65 -1.54 -10.79
C ASN A 104 4.86 -2.34 -11.85
N SER A 105 4.05 -3.29 -11.42
CA SER A 105 3.21 -4.08 -12.31
C SER A 105 1.90 -4.47 -11.61
N PRO A 106 0.79 -4.67 -12.35
CA PRO A 106 -0.47 -5.07 -11.76
C PRO A 106 -0.38 -6.42 -11.04
N LEU A 107 -0.92 -6.53 -9.85
CA LEU A 107 -1.11 -7.76 -9.10
C LEU A 107 -2.60 -8.11 -8.96
N ASN A 108 -3.46 -7.10 -9.09
CA ASN A 108 -4.90 -7.21 -8.94
C ASN A 108 -5.51 -8.20 -9.94
N THR A 109 -6.47 -8.97 -9.46
CA THR A 109 -7.16 -9.99 -10.25
C THR A 109 -8.61 -10.10 -9.84
N VAL A 110 -9.43 -10.71 -10.71
CA VAL A 110 -10.68 -11.32 -10.29
C VAL A 110 -10.41 -12.79 -9.98
N ILE A 111 -10.84 -13.25 -8.80
CA ILE A 111 -10.65 -14.63 -8.34
C ILE A 111 -12.01 -15.27 -8.11
N ALA A 112 -12.22 -16.48 -8.66
CA ALA A 112 -13.40 -17.30 -8.43
C ALA A 112 -13.01 -18.74 -8.04
N LEU A 113 -13.88 -19.45 -7.29
CA LEU A 113 -13.71 -20.86 -7.00
C LEU A 113 -14.61 -21.76 -7.89
N ASP A 114 -15.69 -21.19 -8.42
CA ASP A 114 -16.51 -21.86 -9.42
C ASP A 114 -15.78 -21.91 -10.76
N LYS A 115 -15.48 -23.12 -11.22
CA LYS A 115 -14.79 -23.36 -12.51
C LYS A 115 -15.60 -22.98 -13.74
N GLN A 116 -16.86 -22.64 -13.59
CA GLN A 116 -17.69 -22.09 -14.67
C GLN A 116 -17.45 -20.59 -14.88
N ILE A 117 -16.91 -19.89 -13.88
CA ILE A 117 -16.52 -18.47 -13.99
C ILE A 117 -15.08 -18.42 -14.51
N LYS A 118 -14.88 -18.26 -15.82
CA LYS A 118 -13.56 -18.30 -16.47
C LYS A 118 -13.16 -16.97 -17.09
N THR A 119 -14.14 -16.13 -17.41
CA THR A 119 -13.97 -14.83 -18.05
C THR A 119 -14.85 -13.80 -17.35
N PRO A 120 -14.60 -12.50 -17.52
CA PRO A 120 -15.48 -11.46 -16.97
C PRO A 120 -16.92 -11.55 -17.48
N ALA A 121 -17.17 -12.13 -18.66
CA ALA A 121 -18.52 -12.36 -19.17
C ALA A 121 -19.34 -13.29 -18.27
N ASP A 122 -18.70 -14.26 -17.60
CA ASP A 122 -19.36 -15.21 -16.70
C ASP A 122 -19.81 -14.58 -15.37
N LEU A 123 -19.42 -13.32 -15.13
CA LEU A 123 -19.80 -12.56 -13.92
C LEU A 123 -21.20 -11.95 -14.02
N GLN A 124 -21.86 -12.02 -15.17
CA GLN A 124 -23.23 -11.52 -15.35
C GLN A 124 -24.18 -12.16 -14.32
N GLY A 125 -24.88 -11.32 -13.55
CA GLY A 125 -25.80 -11.73 -12.49
C GLY A 125 -25.14 -12.24 -11.20
N LYS A 126 -23.80 -12.39 -11.16
CA LYS A 126 -23.02 -12.90 -10.03
C LYS A 126 -22.81 -11.83 -8.97
N LYS A 127 -22.53 -12.28 -7.74
CA LYS A 127 -22.07 -11.43 -6.64
C LYS A 127 -20.54 -11.36 -6.66
N VAL A 128 -20.00 -10.16 -6.79
CA VAL A 128 -18.54 -9.93 -6.74
C VAL A 128 -18.20 -9.10 -5.53
N GLY A 129 -17.35 -9.66 -4.67
CA GLY A 129 -16.79 -8.97 -3.50
C GLY A 129 -15.71 -7.99 -3.90
N TYR A 130 -15.67 -6.84 -3.24
CA TYR A 130 -14.62 -5.84 -3.38
C TYR A 130 -14.24 -5.26 -2.01
N SER A 131 -13.04 -4.66 -1.91
CA SER A 131 -12.50 -4.08 -0.68
C SER A 131 -12.29 -2.58 -0.79
N VAL A 132 -11.62 -2.12 -1.84
CA VAL A 132 -11.28 -0.71 -2.05
C VAL A 132 -12.33 -0.04 -2.92
N SER A 133 -13.18 0.76 -2.28
CA SER A 133 -14.25 1.49 -2.97
C SER A 133 -13.72 2.45 -4.03
N GLY A 134 -14.47 2.59 -5.12
CA GLY A 134 -14.16 3.44 -6.26
C GLY A 134 -13.31 2.72 -7.29
N ILE A 135 -12.08 2.37 -6.96
CA ILE A 135 -11.12 1.83 -7.93
C ILE A 135 -11.43 0.39 -8.37
N GLU A 136 -11.76 -0.51 -7.46
CA GLU A 136 -12.05 -1.90 -7.81
C GLU A 136 -13.34 -2.04 -8.61
N GLN A 137 -14.35 -1.22 -8.27
CA GLN A 137 -15.58 -1.13 -9.03
C GLN A 137 -15.36 -0.61 -10.46
N ALA A 138 -14.52 0.42 -10.62
CA ALA A 138 -14.15 0.96 -11.94
C ALA A 138 -13.34 -0.04 -12.77
N THR A 139 -12.40 -0.75 -12.12
CA THR A 139 -11.60 -1.82 -12.74
C THR A 139 -12.49 -2.94 -13.23
N LEU A 140 -13.43 -3.43 -12.39
CA LEU A 140 -14.37 -4.47 -12.76
C LEU A 140 -15.31 -4.03 -13.87
N ALA A 141 -15.75 -2.77 -13.84
CA ALA A 141 -16.59 -2.21 -14.90
C ALA A 141 -15.85 -2.18 -16.25
N THR A 142 -14.56 -1.84 -16.25
CA THR A 142 -13.71 -1.89 -17.45
C THR A 142 -13.61 -3.31 -18.00
N MET A 143 -13.34 -4.30 -17.12
CA MET A 143 -13.28 -5.71 -17.52
C MET A 143 -14.61 -6.21 -18.08
N ALA A 144 -15.74 -5.85 -17.47
CA ALA A 144 -17.08 -6.21 -17.89
C ALA A 144 -17.40 -5.62 -19.28
N GLN A 145 -17.12 -4.33 -19.49
CA GLN A 145 -17.31 -3.67 -20.78
C GLN A 145 -16.44 -4.30 -21.87
N HIS A 146 -15.17 -4.61 -21.57
CA HIS A 146 -14.28 -5.30 -22.49
C HIS A 146 -14.82 -6.68 -22.89
N ALA A 147 -15.46 -7.38 -21.95
CA ALA A 147 -16.10 -8.68 -22.17
C ALA A 147 -17.50 -8.58 -22.80
N GLY A 148 -18.00 -7.39 -23.11
CA GLY A 148 -19.27 -7.15 -23.76
C GLY A 148 -20.52 -7.33 -22.89
N ILE A 149 -20.38 -7.27 -21.56
CA ILE A 149 -21.51 -7.31 -20.62
C ILE A 149 -21.72 -5.94 -19.95
N ASP A 150 -22.95 -5.67 -19.55
CA ASP A 150 -23.29 -4.49 -18.78
C ASP A 150 -22.70 -4.62 -17.34
N PRO A 151 -21.82 -3.70 -16.90
CA PRO A 151 -21.31 -3.69 -15.53
C PRO A 151 -22.42 -3.69 -14.46
N ALA A 152 -23.58 -3.06 -14.74
CA ALA A 152 -24.70 -3.03 -13.81
C ALA A 152 -25.35 -4.41 -13.60
N SER A 153 -25.06 -5.39 -14.45
CA SER A 153 -25.51 -6.77 -14.25
C SER A 153 -24.77 -7.50 -13.12
N ILE A 154 -23.61 -6.97 -12.68
CA ILE A 154 -22.80 -7.56 -11.60
C ILE A 154 -23.25 -6.99 -10.26
N LYS A 155 -23.49 -7.86 -9.27
CA LYS A 155 -23.90 -7.46 -7.92
C LYS A 155 -22.68 -7.24 -7.04
N LEU A 156 -22.34 -6.00 -6.75
CA LEU A 156 -21.17 -5.64 -5.95
C LEU A 156 -21.45 -5.75 -4.45
N VAL A 157 -20.54 -6.38 -3.70
CA VAL A 157 -20.62 -6.56 -2.25
C VAL A 157 -19.31 -6.09 -1.62
N ASN A 158 -19.38 -5.08 -0.75
CA ASN A 158 -18.20 -4.68 0.02
C ASN A 158 -17.91 -5.76 1.06
N VAL A 159 -16.74 -6.37 0.98
CA VAL A 159 -16.28 -7.42 1.91
C VAL A 159 -15.14 -6.94 2.80
N ASN A 160 -14.76 -5.66 2.71
CA ASN A 160 -13.65 -5.07 3.45
C ASN A 160 -12.39 -5.94 3.28
N PHE A 161 -11.66 -6.28 4.35
CA PHE A 161 -10.47 -7.14 4.32
C PHE A 161 -10.76 -8.64 4.11
N GLN A 162 -12.01 -9.04 3.85
CA GLN A 162 -12.43 -10.45 3.88
C GLN A 162 -12.54 -11.09 2.48
N LEU A 163 -11.68 -10.74 1.53
CA LEU A 163 -11.73 -11.27 0.16
C LEU A 163 -11.72 -12.81 0.14
N THR A 164 -10.67 -13.44 0.69
CA THR A 164 -10.51 -14.88 0.71
C THR A 164 -11.61 -15.58 1.52
N SER A 165 -11.94 -15.07 2.71
CA SER A 165 -12.93 -15.69 3.59
C SER A 165 -14.36 -15.57 3.05
N ALA A 166 -14.73 -14.44 2.44
CA ALA A 166 -16.05 -14.26 1.82
C ALA A 166 -16.25 -15.22 0.62
N LEU A 167 -15.18 -15.42 -0.17
CA LEU A 167 -15.20 -16.35 -1.29
C LEU A 167 -15.31 -17.82 -0.81
N LEU A 168 -14.53 -18.21 0.22
CA LEU A 168 -14.58 -19.56 0.79
C LEU A 168 -15.92 -19.87 1.46
N ALA A 169 -16.55 -18.88 2.08
CA ALA A 169 -17.87 -19.02 2.71
C ALA A 169 -19.03 -19.00 1.71
N GLY A 170 -18.77 -18.75 0.40
CA GLY A 170 -19.82 -18.63 -0.62
C GLY A 170 -20.72 -17.40 -0.44
N GLN A 171 -20.25 -16.38 0.27
CA GLN A 171 -20.97 -15.10 0.41
C GLN A 171 -20.99 -14.34 -0.92
N VAL A 172 -19.93 -14.52 -1.72
CA VAL A 172 -19.75 -13.98 -3.07
C VAL A 172 -19.29 -15.08 -4.03
N ASP A 173 -19.61 -14.93 -5.30
CA ASP A 173 -19.24 -15.88 -6.37
C ASP A 173 -17.81 -15.67 -6.86
N ALA A 174 -17.34 -14.43 -6.80
CA ALA A 174 -15.98 -14.01 -7.14
C ALA A 174 -15.56 -12.80 -6.28
N VAL A 175 -14.28 -12.48 -6.28
CA VAL A 175 -13.76 -11.25 -5.68
C VAL A 175 -12.89 -10.51 -6.69
N ILE A 176 -12.90 -9.18 -6.65
CA ILE A 176 -11.90 -8.31 -7.28
C ILE A 176 -11.06 -7.67 -6.18
N GLY A 177 -9.82 -7.31 -6.47
CA GLY A 177 -8.87 -6.80 -5.47
C GLY A 177 -7.96 -7.87 -4.89
N GLY A 178 -8.23 -9.16 -5.14
CA GLY A 178 -7.35 -10.23 -4.75
C GLY A 178 -6.09 -10.27 -5.61
N TYR A 179 -4.93 -10.40 -4.97
CA TYR A 179 -3.65 -10.45 -5.65
C TYR A 179 -3.29 -11.86 -6.09
N ARG A 180 -2.71 -11.98 -7.31
CA ARG A 180 -2.27 -13.25 -7.89
C ARG A 180 -1.19 -13.96 -7.07
N ASN A 181 -0.40 -13.20 -6.34
CA ASN A 181 0.70 -13.68 -5.49
C ASN A 181 0.32 -13.83 -4.01
N ILE A 182 -0.85 -13.36 -3.57
CA ILE A 182 -1.33 -13.44 -2.18
C ILE A 182 -2.61 -14.27 -2.10
N GLU A 183 -3.80 -13.71 -2.34
CA GLU A 183 -5.07 -14.39 -2.16
C GLU A 183 -5.21 -15.64 -3.05
N ALA A 184 -4.72 -15.57 -4.28
CA ALA A 184 -4.71 -16.75 -5.15
C ALA A 184 -3.80 -17.87 -4.61
N GLN A 185 -2.67 -17.54 -3.97
CA GLN A 185 -1.80 -18.52 -3.34
C GLN A 185 -2.37 -19.03 -2.00
N GLU A 186 -2.96 -18.16 -1.19
CA GLU A 186 -3.67 -18.56 0.04
C GLU A 186 -4.73 -19.62 -0.24
N LEU A 187 -5.55 -19.40 -1.28
CA LEU A 187 -6.57 -20.38 -1.70
C LEU A 187 -5.94 -21.71 -2.13
N LYS A 188 -4.83 -21.69 -2.88
CA LYS A 188 -4.11 -22.90 -3.27
C LYS A 188 -3.54 -23.65 -2.06
N LEU A 189 -2.96 -22.93 -1.09
CA LEU A 189 -2.45 -23.52 0.15
C LEU A 189 -3.58 -24.18 0.98
N GLN A 190 -4.82 -23.70 0.84
CA GLN A 190 -6.01 -24.31 1.44
C GLN A 190 -6.62 -25.42 0.57
N GLY A 191 -5.89 -25.92 -0.42
CA GLY A 191 -6.32 -27.03 -1.28
C GLY A 191 -7.38 -26.64 -2.31
N LYS A 192 -7.60 -25.34 -2.56
CA LYS A 192 -8.52 -24.88 -3.62
C LYS A 192 -7.79 -24.73 -4.95
N THR A 193 -8.58 -24.71 -6.01
CA THR A 193 -8.08 -24.44 -7.38
C THR A 193 -8.79 -23.18 -7.90
N PRO A 194 -8.32 -21.99 -7.55
CA PRO A 194 -8.95 -20.76 -7.98
C PRO A 194 -8.80 -20.54 -9.50
N VAL A 195 -9.82 -19.97 -10.12
CA VAL A 195 -9.73 -19.30 -11.41
C VAL A 195 -9.26 -17.88 -11.14
N VAL A 196 -8.21 -17.45 -11.84
CA VAL A 196 -7.58 -16.12 -11.67
C VAL A 196 -7.63 -15.42 -13.01
N MET A 197 -8.25 -14.26 -13.05
CA MET A 197 -8.35 -13.38 -14.22
C MET A 197 -7.56 -12.12 -13.94
N ASN A 198 -6.42 -11.93 -14.61
CA ASN A 198 -5.61 -10.72 -14.43
C ASN A 198 -6.32 -9.54 -15.07
N VAL A 199 -6.33 -8.40 -14.40
CA VAL A 199 -7.10 -7.24 -14.86
C VAL A 199 -6.58 -6.71 -16.20
N GLU A 200 -5.27 -6.77 -16.43
CA GLU A 200 -4.63 -6.29 -17.67
C GLU A 200 -4.96 -7.15 -18.91
N ASP A 201 -5.36 -8.40 -18.73
CA ASP A 201 -5.79 -9.28 -19.83
C ASP A 201 -7.19 -8.92 -20.36
N TYR A 202 -7.92 -8.03 -19.63
CA TYR A 202 -9.31 -7.68 -19.91
C TYR A 202 -9.53 -6.16 -19.99
N GLY A 203 -8.64 -5.46 -20.69
CA GLY A 203 -8.82 -4.07 -21.08
C GLY A 203 -8.42 -3.03 -20.04
N VAL A 204 -7.91 -3.43 -18.87
CA VAL A 204 -7.34 -2.51 -17.90
C VAL A 204 -5.88 -2.20 -18.31
N PRO A 205 -5.51 -0.94 -18.52
CA PRO A 205 -4.13 -0.59 -18.83
C PRO A 205 -3.16 -1.05 -17.74
N ALA A 206 -1.92 -1.39 -18.12
CA ALA A 206 -0.87 -1.67 -17.14
C ALA A 206 -0.62 -0.44 -16.26
N TYR A 207 -0.40 -0.68 -14.95
CA TYR A 207 -0.18 0.36 -13.96
C TYR A 207 0.75 -0.15 -12.86
N ASP A 208 1.26 0.77 -12.04
CA ASP A 208 2.04 0.40 -10.85
C ASP A 208 1.07 0.04 -9.71
N GLU A 209 1.18 -1.21 -9.22
CA GLU A 209 0.25 -1.70 -8.19
C GLU A 209 0.42 -0.96 -6.88
N LEU A 210 1.62 -0.93 -6.32
CA LEU A 210 1.87 -0.27 -5.05
C LEU A 210 2.78 0.94 -5.24
N VAL A 211 2.27 2.10 -4.88
CA VAL A 211 2.97 3.37 -4.92
C VAL A 211 2.98 4.03 -3.54
N ILE A 212 4.01 4.84 -3.30
CA ILE A 212 4.15 5.63 -2.08
C ILE A 212 3.67 7.04 -2.38
N VAL A 213 2.74 7.55 -1.58
CA VAL A 213 2.23 8.91 -1.71
C VAL A 213 2.55 9.75 -0.48
N ALA A 214 2.74 11.05 -0.72
CA ALA A 214 2.90 12.09 0.29
C ALA A 214 1.90 13.22 0.04
N HIS A 215 1.69 14.08 1.04
CA HIS A 215 1.00 15.34 0.84
C HIS A 215 1.81 16.26 -0.08
N ARG A 216 1.15 16.95 -1.02
CA ARG A 216 1.81 17.79 -2.03
C ARG A 216 2.77 18.82 -1.43
N ASP A 217 2.42 19.44 -0.32
CA ASP A 217 3.27 20.45 0.31
C ASP A 217 4.45 19.85 1.10
N ALA A 218 4.43 18.53 1.37
CA ALA A 218 5.47 17.85 2.14
C ALA A 218 6.58 17.24 1.28
N ILE A 219 6.46 17.24 -0.05
CA ILE A 219 7.42 16.56 -0.96
C ILE A 219 8.87 17.05 -0.84
N HIS A 220 9.07 18.25 -0.32
CA HIS A 220 10.41 18.84 -0.12
C HIS A 220 10.98 18.54 1.27
N GLU A 221 10.23 17.94 2.18
CA GLU A 221 10.70 17.59 3.51
C GLU A 221 11.82 16.54 3.44
N ALA A 222 12.89 16.75 4.21
CA ALA A 222 14.07 15.89 4.17
C ALA A 222 13.73 14.45 4.55
N LYS A 223 12.78 14.24 5.47
CA LYS A 223 12.35 12.90 5.92
C LYS A 223 11.80 12.03 4.79
N ILE A 224 11.11 12.61 3.79
CA ILE A 224 10.60 11.87 2.64
C ILE A 224 11.76 11.29 1.83
N ARG A 225 12.78 12.11 1.51
CA ARG A 225 13.97 11.64 0.78
C ARG A 225 14.76 10.60 1.57
N LYS A 226 14.95 10.82 2.87
CA LYS A 226 15.62 9.86 3.76
C LYS A 226 14.91 8.50 3.77
N PHE A 227 13.57 8.50 3.84
CA PHE A 227 12.76 7.29 3.77
C PHE A 227 12.97 6.54 2.45
N LEU A 228 12.86 7.23 1.30
CA LEU A 228 13.07 6.62 -0.01
C LEU A 228 14.51 6.10 -0.19
N THR A 229 15.51 6.81 0.34
CA THR A 229 16.92 6.36 0.35
C THR A 229 17.10 5.10 1.17
N ALA A 230 16.44 5.00 2.33
CA ALA A 230 16.50 3.80 3.18
C ALA A 230 15.89 2.56 2.52
N LEU A 231 14.88 2.72 1.65
CA LEU A 231 14.27 1.62 0.90
C LEU A 231 15.18 1.07 -0.22
N GLN A 232 16.24 1.79 -0.59
CA GLN A 232 17.18 1.41 -1.65
C GLN A 232 18.44 0.73 -1.09
N ALA A 233 18.56 0.64 0.23
CA ALA A 233 19.69 0.03 0.91
C ALA A 233 19.59 -1.51 0.90
#